data_312f2fb81030e32533bf00bb94f95257
#
_entry.id   312f2fb81030e32533bf00bb94f95257
#
_cell.length_a   1.000
_cell.length_b   1.000
_cell.length_c   1.000
_cell.angle_alpha   90.00
_cell.angle_beta   90.00
_cell.angle_gamma   90.00
#
_symmetry.space_group_name_H-M   'P 1'
#
loop_
_entity.id
_entity.type
_entity.pdbx_description
1 polymer ?
#
loop_
_entity_poly.entity_id
_entity_poly.type
_entity_poly.pdbx_seq_one_letter_code
_entity_poly.pdbx_strand_id
1 'polypeptide(L)'
;MFQDVLPALLLSLKVSFWASGLNLVLGVAVGWLLARCRFPGRNLLDVVLTLPMVMPPTVMGYYLLVLFGRNGVLGQLLQEYFGISLIFTWQGAVLAATAVTFPLVCKPARAAFEEVNPQLEQAARVLGLGEWAVFLRVTMPLAWRGILAGLLLAFARALGEFGATLMIAGSIPNQTQTLSITVYEAVQAGDDALATKLVILISAVCVAVLWSVNHLAKAKDKA
;
A
#
# COMPACT_ATOMS: atom_id res chain seq x y z
N MET A 1 24.59 16.38 6.66
CA MET A 1 23.22 16.84 6.99
C MET A 1 22.21 16.67 5.85
N PHE A 2 22.37 17.28 4.68
CA PHE A 2 21.53 16.97 3.49
C PHE A 2 21.85 15.62 2.85
N GLN A 3 23.07 15.11 3.04
CA GLN A 3 23.51 13.83 2.46
C GLN A 3 22.80 12.61 3.06
N ASP A 4 22.28 12.70 4.29
CA ASP A 4 21.60 11.57 4.95
C ASP A 4 20.08 11.63 4.80
N VAL A 5 19.51 12.82 4.65
CA VAL A 5 18.06 13.03 4.50
C VAL A 5 17.56 12.66 3.12
N LEU A 6 18.32 12.99 2.07
CA LEU A 6 17.92 12.73 0.69
C LEU A 6 17.80 11.22 0.38
N PRO A 7 18.76 10.37 0.77
CA PRO A 7 18.60 8.91 0.59
C PRO A 7 17.38 8.35 1.30
N ALA A 8 17.11 8.77 2.56
CA ALA A 8 15.95 8.32 3.32
C ALA A 8 14.61 8.74 2.67
N LEU A 9 14.54 9.98 2.14
CA LEU A 9 13.39 10.47 1.40
C LEU A 9 13.17 9.67 0.12
N LEU A 10 14.21 9.49 -0.68
CA LEU A 10 14.13 8.73 -1.94
C LEU A 10 13.73 7.26 -1.68
N LEU A 11 14.28 6.67 -0.62
CA LEU A 11 13.90 5.32 -0.22
C LEU A 11 12.43 5.25 0.21
N SER A 12 11.94 6.20 1.00
CA SER A 12 10.53 6.24 1.41
C SER A 12 9.59 6.39 0.22
N LEU A 13 9.93 7.27 -0.74
CA LEU A 13 9.17 7.41 -1.99
C LEU A 13 9.20 6.12 -2.82
N LYS A 14 10.36 5.49 -2.95
CA LYS A 14 10.54 4.21 -3.65
C LYS A 14 9.68 3.12 -3.02
N VAL A 15 9.75 2.95 -1.69
CA VAL A 15 8.97 1.94 -0.96
C VAL A 15 7.48 2.19 -1.13
N SER A 16 7.02 3.43 -0.93
CA SER A 16 5.60 3.78 -1.05
C SER A 16 5.08 3.61 -2.48
N PHE A 17 5.89 3.94 -3.49
CA PHE A 17 5.53 3.74 -4.90
C PHE A 17 5.34 2.25 -5.24
N TRP A 18 6.30 1.39 -4.86
CA TRP A 18 6.20 -0.05 -5.12
C TRP A 18 5.08 -0.70 -4.30
N ALA A 19 4.91 -0.33 -3.03
CA ALA A 19 3.81 -0.81 -2.19
C ALA A 19 2.45 -0.43 -2.78
N SER A 20 2.29 0.81 -3.25
CA SER A 20 1.06 1.26 -3.90
C SER A 20 0.82 0.56 -5.23
N GLY A 21 1.86 0.31 -6.02
CA GLY A 21 1.76 -0.45 -7.27
C GLY A 21 1.29 -1.88 -7.03
N LEU A 22 1.86 -2.57 -6.03
CA LEU A 22 1.41 -3.90 -5.62
C LEU A 22 -0.03 -3.89 -5.12
N ASN A 23 -0.38 -2.91 -4.28
CA ASN A 23 -1.74 -2.77 -3.77
C ASN A 23 -2.75 -2.38 -4.85
N LEU A 24 -2.36 -1.64 -5.88
CA LEU A 24 -3.22 -1.38 -7.04
C LEU A 24 -3.62 -2.70 -7.72
N VAL A 25 -2.65 -3.57 -7.97
CA VAL A 25 -2.93 -4.86 -8.62
C VAL A 25 -3.69 -5.81 -7.69
N LEU A 26 -3.13 -6.08 -6.52
CA LEU A 26 -3.70 -7.06 -5.57
C LEU A 26 -5.00 -6.57 -4.93
N GLY A 27 -5.01 -5.30 -4.48
CA GLY A 27 -6.17 -4.71 -3.82
C GLY A 27 -7.37 -4.55 -4.75
N VAL A 28 -7.13 -4.17 -6.02
CA VAL A 28 -8.18 -4.08 -7.03
C VAL A 28 -8.70 -5.47 -7.40
N ALA A 29 -7.81 -6.45 -7.63
CA ALA A 29 -8.20 -7.82 -7.94
C ALA A 29 -9.05 -8.44 -6.81
N VAL A 30 -8.59 -8.32 -5.57
CA VAL A 30 -9.31 -8.84 -4.40
C VAL A 30 -10.58 -8.03 -4.12
N GLY A 31 -10.56 -6.72 -4.28
CA GLY A 31 -11.72 -5.86 -4.17
C GLY A 31 -12.81 -6.25 -5.18
N TRP A 32 -12.44 -6.49 -6.43
CA TRP A 32 -13.35 -6.98 -7.46
C TRP A 32 -13.90 -8.38 -7.13
N LEU A 33 -13.04 -9.31 -6.71
CA LEU A 33 -13.43 -10.65 -6.28
C LEU A 33 -14.48 -10.59 -5.16
N LEU A 34 -14.21 -9.76 -4.13
CA LEU A 34 -15.12 -9.57 -3.00
C LEU A 34 -16.40 -8.83 -3.42
N ALA A 35 -16.39 -7.96 -4.43
CA ALA A 35 -17.59 -7.27 -4.89
C ALA A 35 -18.52 -8.18 -5.72
N ARG A 36 -17.95 -9.01 -6.60
CA ARG A 36 -18.71 -9.72 -7.64
C ARG A 36 -18.92 -11.21 -7.35
N CYS A 37 -18.00 -11.85 -6.63
CA CYS A 37 -18.10 -13.28 -6.36
C CYS A 37 -18.78 -13.58 -5.02
N ARG A 38 -19.71 -14.51 -5.03
CA ARG A 38 -20.35 -15.07 -3.83
C ARG A 38 -19.80 -16.46 -3.59
N PHE A 39 -19.03 -16.64 -2.52
CA PHE A 39 -18.46 -17.92 -2.13
C PHE A 39 -18.52 -18.10 -0.61
N PRO A 40 -18.56 -19.34 -0.12
CA PRO A 40 -18.51 -19.60 1.32
C PRO A 40 -17.16 -19.09 1.88
N GLY A 41 -17.20 -18.41 3.03
CA GLY A 41 -15.99 -17.80 3.62
C GLY A 41 -15.65 -16.38 3.16
N ARG A 42 -16.40 -15.78 2.21
CA ARG A 42 -16.19 -14.39 1.76
C ARG A 42 -16.05 -13.40 2.92
N ASN A 43 -16.95 -13.48 3.91
CA ASN A 43 -16.92 -12.58 5.05
C ASN A 43 -15.69 -12.80 5.93
N LEU A 44 -15.26 -14.06 6.12
CA LEU A 44 -14.05 -14.37 6.86
C LEU A 44 -12.80 -13.83 6.13
N LEU A 45 -12.72 -14.02 4.82
CA LEU A 45 -11.65 -13.46 4.02
C LEU A 45 -11.61 -11.93 4.13
N ASP A 46 -12.75 -11.26 4.05
CA ASP A 46 -12.85 -9.81 4.22
C ASP A 46 -12.36 -9.33 5.58
N VAL A 47 -12.70 -10.05 6.66
CA VAL A 47 -12.20 -9.77 8.01
C VAL A 47 -10.68 -9.95 8.08
N VAL A 48 -10.16 -11.08 7.58
CA VAL A 48 -8.71 -11.38 7.59
C VAL A 48 -7.93 -10.31 6.80
N LEU A 49 -8.41 -9.91 5.64
CA LEU A 49 -7.77 -8.87 4.82
C LEU A 49 -7.85 -7.47 5.45
N THR A 50 -8.76 -7.27 6.41
CA THR A 50 -8.90 -6.00 7.13
C THR A 50 -8.04 -5.96 8.41
N LEU A 51 -7.62 -7.11 8.94
CA LEU A 51 -6.81 -7.20 10.15
C LEU A 51 -5.60 -6.25 10.18
N PRO A 52 -4.81 -6.10 9.09
CA PRO A 52 -3.65 -5.21 9.08
C PRO A 52 -3.98 -3.75 9.43
N MET A 53 -5.21 -3.31 9.19
CA MET A 53 -5.63 -1.94 9.52
C MET A 53 -5.89 -1.73 11.01
N VAL A 54 -6.26 -2.79 11.72
CA VAL A 54 -6.65 -2.74 13.14
C VAL A 54 -5.48 -3.11 14.05
N MET A 55 -4.58 -3.97 13.56
CA MET A 55 -3.43 -4.43 14.34
C MET A 55 -2.36 -3.35 14.48
N PRO A 56 -1.67 -3.29 15.64
CA PRO A 56 -0.50 -2.44 15.78
C PRO A 56 0.55 -2.76 14.70
N PRO A 57 1.16 -1.75 14.06
CA PRO A 57 2.13 -1.97 12.97
C PRO A 57 3.31 -2.88 13.35
N THR A 58 3.77 -2.80 14.60
CA THR A 58 4.84 -3.67 15.13
C THR A 58 4.43 -5.14 15.18
N VAL A 59 3.17 -5.42 15.54
CA VAL A 59 2.62 -6.78 15.55
C VAL A 59 2.53 -7.32 14.12
N MET A 60 2.08 -6.51 13.17
CA MET A 60 2.11 -6.86 11.75
C MET A 60 3.52 -7.15 11.26
N GLY A 61 4.49 -6.30 11.63
CA GLY A 61 5.90 -6.53 11.32
C GLY A 61 6.42 -7.84 11.88
N TYR A 62 6.04 -8.20 13.10
CA TYR A 62 6.40 -9.48 13.70
C TYR A 62 5.80 -10.68 12.93
N TYR A 63 4.52 -10.62 12.55
CA TYR A 63 3.92 -11.68 11.72
C TYR A 63 4.65 -11.84 10.38
N LEU A 64 4.99 -10.73 9.73
CA LEU A 64 5.75 -10.76 8.49
C LEU A 64 7.17 -11.33 8.72
N LEU A 65 7.81 -10.98 9.84
CA LEU A 65 9.12 -11.53 10.21
C LEU A 65 9.04 -13.04 10.43
N VAL A 66 8.02 -13.56 11.09
CA VAL A 66 7.81 -15.00 11.30
C VAL A 66 7.53 -15.72 9.99
N LEU A 67 6.75 -15.12 9.09
CA LEU A 67 6.39 -15.74 7.81
C LEU A 67 7.53 -15.72 6.79
N PHE A 68 8.21 -14.56 6.64
CA PHE A 68 9.22 -14.30 5.61
C PHE A 68 10.66 -14.34 6.15
N GLY A 69 10.82 -14.57 7.46
CA GLY A 69 12.11 -14.74 8.10
C GLY A 69 12.83 -16.00 7.63
N ARG A 70 14.11 -16.12 7.99
CA ARG A 70 14.98 -17.22 7.59
C ARG A 70 14.42 -18.61 7.94
N ASN A 71 13.69 -18.71 9.05
CA ASN A 71 13.05 -19.94 9.53
C ASN A 71 11.54 -19.98 9.22
N GLY A 72 11.02 -18.96 8.55
CA GLY A 72 9.60 -18.87 8.17
C GLY A 72 9.31 -19.70 6.92
N VAL A 73 8.07 -20.20 6.83
CA VAL A 73 7.65 -21.06 5.70
C VAL A 73 7.86 -20.36 4.35
N LEU A 74 7.41 -19.10 4.22
CA LEU A 74 7.57 -18.34 2.98
C LEU A 74 9.02 -17.89 2.76
N GLY A 75 9.75 -17.57 3.83
CA GLY A 75 11.15 -17.19 3.75
C GLY A 75 12.04 -18.34 3.25
N GLN A 76 11.82 -19.54 3.74
CA GLN A 76 12.54 -20.76 3.29
C GLN A 76 12.24 -21.05 1.82
N LEU A 77 10.98 -21.01 1.40
CA LEU A 77 10.60 -21.20 -0.01
C LEU A 77 11.26 -20.17 -0.93
N LEU A 78 11.25 -18.88 -0.55
CA LEU A 78 11.90 -17.83 -1.34
C LEU A 78 13.41 -18.02 -1.43
N GLN A 79 14.04 -18.44 -0.33
CA GLN A 79 15.49 -18.70 -0.30
C GLN A 79 15.87 -19.93 -1.12
N GLU A 80 15.10 -21.02 -1.02
CA GLU A 80 15.37 -22.29 -1.68
C GLU A 80 15.14 -22.24 -3.19
N TYR A 81 14.02 -21.66 -3.63
CA TYR A 81 13.65 -21.63 -5.06
C TYR A 81 14.21 -20.42 -5.82
N PHE A 82 14.39 -19.28 -5.14
CA PHE A 82 14.75 -18.01 -5.80
C PHE A 82 16.05 -17.40 -5.27
N GLY A 83 16.63 -17.93 -4.18
CA GLY A 83 17.83 -17.35 -3.55
C GLY A 83 17.60 -15.96 -2.94
N ILE A 84 16.34 -15.58 -2.65
CA ILE A 84 15.96 -14.24 -2.21
C ILE A 84 15.68 -14.24 -0.72
N SER A 85 16.32 -13.31 0.01
CA SER A 85 15.97 -12.96 1.39
C SER A 85 15.33 -11.59 1.42
N LEU A 86 14.17 -11.47 2.04
CA LEU A 86 13.46 -10.20 2.20
C LEU A 86 13.84 -9.45 3.47
N ILE A 87 14.39 -10.15 4.46
CA ILE A 87 14.76 -9.55 5.74
C ILE A 87 15.99 -8.65 5.56
N PHE A 88 15.96 -7.47 6.21
CA PHE A 88 16.99 -6.43 6.12
C PHE A 88 17.22 -5.90 4.70
N THR A 89 16.15 -5.85 3.90
CA THR A 89 16.18 -5.29 2.55
C THR A 89 15.08 -4.25 2.34
N TRP A 90 15.26 -3.36 1.35
CA TRP A 90 14.20 -2.42 0.97
C TRP A 90 12.94 -3.12 0.41
N GLN A 91 13.09 -4.31 -0.16
CA GLN A 91 11.96 -5.15 -0.59
C GLN A 91 11.14 -5.63 0.61
N GLY A 92 11.80 -5.93 1.74
CA GLY A 92 11.10 -6.21 3.00
C GLY A 92 10.30 -5.00 3.49
N ALA A 93 10.85 -3.79 3.35
CA ALA A 93 10.11 -2.55 3.64
C ALA A 93 8.89 -2.38 2.72
N VAL A 94 9.01 -2.70 1.43
CA VAL A 94 7.88 -2.72 0.48
C VAL A 94 6.82 -3.73 0.91
N LEU A 95 7.22 -4.94 1.29
CA LEU A 95 6.29 -5.97 1.78
C LEU A 95 5.52 -5.49 3.02
N ALA A 96 6.23 -4.90 3.99
CA ALA A 96 5.62 -4.35 5.20
C ALA A 96 4.59 -3.25 4.86
N ALA A 97 5.01 -2.27 4.06
CA ALA A 97 4.13 -1.18 3.63
C ALA A 97 2.92 -1.69 2.84
N THR A 98 3.12 -2.67 1.94
CA THR A 98 2.04 -3.31 1.17
C THR A 98 1.02 -3.97 2.09
N ALA A 99 1.47 -4.79 3.03
CA ALA A 99 0.58 -5.52 3.94
C ALA A 99 -0.26 -4.56 4.81
N VAL A 100 0.38 -3.53 5.40
CA VAL A 100 -0.31 -2.56 6.27
C VAL A 100 -1.30 -1.69 5.49
N THR A 101 -0.98 -1.31 4.26
CA THR A 101 -1.81 -0.41 3.45
C THR A 101 -2.77 -1.12 2.51
N PHE A 102 -2.70 -2.45 2.40
CA PHE A 102 -3.57 -3.26 1.54
C PHE A 102 -5.07 -2.98 1.74
N PRO A 103 -5.61 -2.93 2.97
CA PRO A 103 -7.04 -2.69 3.18
C PRO A 103 -7.49 -1.32 2.68
N LEU A 104 -6.58 -0.32 2.67
CA LEU A 104 -6.87 1.04 2.21
C LEU A 104 -7.12 1.13 0.69
N VAL A 105 -6.66 0.15 -0.08
CA VAL A 105 -6.98 0.03 -1.50
C VAL A 105 -8.12 -0.95 -1.73
N CYS A 106 -8.08 -2.12 -1.09
CA CYS A 106 -9.04 -3.19 -1.27
C CYS A 106 -10.48 -2.77 -0.91
N LYS A 107 -10.67 -2.09 0.24
CA LYS A 107 -12.01 -1.67 0.69
C LYS A 107 -12.66 -0.61 -0.22
N PRO A 108 -11.98 0.51 -0.56
CA PRO A 108 -12.56 1.48 -1.50
C PRO A 108 -12.75 0.88 -2.90
N ALA A 109 -11.84 0.01 -3.37
CA ALA A 109 -12.00 -0.67 -4.66
C ALA A 109 -13.26 -1.54 -4.66
N ARG A 110 -13.47 -2.33 -3.60
CA ARG A 110 -14.67 -3.14 -3.44
C ARG A 110 -15.93 -2.27 -3.44
N ALA A 111 -15.99 -1.22 -2.63
CA ALA A 111 -17.13 -0.32 -2.57
C ALA A 111 -17.42 0.30 -3.94
N ALA A 112 -16.38 0.79 -4.63
CA ALA A 112 -16.52 1.36 -5.96
C ALA A 112 -17.05 0.35 -7.00
N PHE A 113 -16.66 -0.93 -6.92
CA PHE A 113 -17.21 -1.97 -7.79
C PHE A 113 -18.65 -2.34 -7.42
N GLU A 114 -19.01 -2.32 -6.14
CA GLU A 114 -20.39 -2.57 -5.69
C GLU A 114 -21.35 -1.44 -6.14
N GLU A 115 -20.86 -0.20 -6.29
CA GLU A 115 -21.64 0.95 -6.80
C GLU A 115 -21.88 0.92 -8.31
N VAL A 116 -21.10 0.18 -9.10
CA VAL A 116 -21.31 0.07 -10.54
C VAL A 116 -22.66 -0.61 -10.84
N ASN A 117 -23.52 0.10 -11.56
CA ASN A 117 -24.84 -0.41 -11.92
C ASN A 117 -24.73 -1.67 -12.82
N PRO A 118 -25.23 -2.84 -12.36
CA PRO A 118 -25.17 -4.08 -13.12
C PRO A 118 -25.85 -4.01 -14.50
N GLN A 119 -26.82 -3.11 -14.68
CA GLN A 119 -27.51 -2.93 -15.96
C GLN A 119 -26.58 -2.42 -17.06
N LEU A 120 -25.57 -1.59 -16.73
CA LEU A 120 -24.59 -1.11 -17.70
C LEU A 120 -23.68 -2.26 -18.19
N GLU A 121 -23.30 -3.16 -17.29
CA GLU A 121 -22.51 -4.34 -17.64
C GLU A 121 -23.34 -5.32 -18.50
N GLN A 122 -24.63 -5.51 -18.16
CA GLN A 122 -25.54 -6.35 -18.94
C GLN A 122 -25.76 -5.78 -20.33
N ALA A 123 -26.00 -4.48 -20.46
CA ALA A 123 -26.16 -3.83 -21.78
C ALA A 123 -24.90 -4.01 -22.64
N ALA A 124 -23.72 -3.88 -22.05
CA ALA A 124 -22.47 -4.11 -22.78
C ALA A 124 -22.31 -5.58 -23.26
N ARG A 125 -22.75 -6.56 -22.45
CA ARG A 125 -22.79 -7.99 -22.87
C ARG A 125 -23.77 -8.25 -24.01
N VAL A 126 -24.95 -7.62 -23.97
CA VAL A 126 -25.95 -7.72 -25.06
C VAL A 126 -25.40 -7.13 -26.36
N LEU A 127 -24.54 -6.10 -26.28
CA LEU A 127 -23.83 -5.54 -27.44
C LEU A 127 -22.63 -6.41 -27.92
N GLY A 128 -22.44 -7.62 -27.36
CA GLY A 128 -21.44 -8.57 -27.78
C GLY A 128 -20.07 -8.40 -27.15
N LEU A 129 -19.92 -7.57 -26.10
CA LEU A 129 -18.65 -7.44 -25.40
C LEU A 129 -18.39 -8.66 -24.51
N GLY A 130 -17.20 -9.25 -24.63
CA GLY A 130 -16.73 -10.29 -23.71
C GLY A 130 -16.43 -9.76 -22.31
N GLU A 131 -16.37 -10.64 -21.30
CA GLU A 131 -16.21 -10.27 -19.87
C GLU A 131 -15.01 -9.34 -19.59
N TRP A 132 -13.86 -9.59 -20.19
CA TRP A 132 -12.69 -8.73 -20.08
C TRP A 132 -12.91 -7.33 -20.67
N ALA A 133 -13.63 -7.25 -21.79
CA ALA A 133 -13.95 -5.97 -22.41
C ALA A 133 -14.98 -5.20 -21.56
N VAL A 134 -15.97 -5.86 -20.97
CA VAL A 134 -16.91 -5.26 -20.02
C VAL A 134 -16.15 -4.73 -18.81
N PHE A 135 -15.25 -5.53 -18.22
CA PHE A 135 -14.45 -5.10 -17.08
C PHE A 135 -13.61 -3.84 -17.40
N LEU A 136 -12.85 -3.86 -18.50
CA LEU A 136 -11.92 -2.78 -18.84
C LEU A 136 -12.62 -1.51 -19.38
N ARG A 137 -13.76 -1.66 -20.08
CA ARG A 137 -14.43 -0.54 -20.77
C ARG A 137 -15.63 0.04 -20.00
N VAL A 138 -16.21 -0.73 -19.07
CA VAL A 138 -17.38 -0.32 -18.29
C VAL A 138 -17.08 -0.28 -16.82
N THR A 139 -16.74 -1.43 -16.21
CA THR A 139 -16.60 -1.55 -14.75
C THR A 139 -15.44 -0.72 -14.20
N MET A 140 -14.25 -0.87 -14.77
CA MET A 140 -13.05 -0.15 -14.33
C MET A 140 -13.16 1.38 -14.49
N PRO A 141 -13.63 1.93 -15.64
CA PRO A 141 -13.81 3.36 -15.81
C PRO A 141 -14.86 3.98 -14.87
N LEU A 142 -15.85 3.22 -14.43
CA LEU A 142 -16.85 3.68 -13.46
C LEU A 142 -16.32 3.63 -12.02
N ALA A 143 -15.53 2.59 -11.67
CA ALA A 143 -14.98 2.40 -10.33
C ALA A 143 -13.68 3.18 -10.08
N TRP A 144 -13.01 3.70 -11.12
CA TRP A 144 -11.64 4.23 -11.03
C TRP A 144 -11.44 5.32 -9.97
N ARG A 145 -12.45 6.18 -9.73
CA ARG A 145 -12.36 7.28 -8.75
C ARG A 145 -12.20 6.75 -7.33
N GLY A 146 -13.01 5.75 -6.95
CA GLY A 146 -12.89 5.12 -5.63
C GLY A 146 -11.58 4.36 -5.46
N ILE A 147 -11.13 3.67 -6.51
CA ILE A 147 -9.84 2.97 -6.53
C ILE A 147 -8.69 3.98 -6.37
N LEU A 148 -8.71 5.08 -7.12
CA LEU A 148 -7.68 6.11 -7.04
C LEU A 148 -7.65 6.75 -5.64
N ALA A 149 -8.81 7.08 -5.07
CA ALA A 149 -8.87 7.64 -3.72
C ALA A 149 -8.24 6.71 -2.68
N GLY A 150 -8.55 5.40 -2.74
CA GLY A 150 -7.92 4.39 -1.89
C GLY A 150 -6.42 4.26 -2.10
N LEU A 151 -5.97 4.26 -3.36
CA LEU A 151 -4.56 4.16 -3.72
C LEU A 151 -3.73 5.32 -3.16
N LEU A 152 -4.27 6.51 -3.23
CA LEU A 152 -3.59 7.73 -2.80
C LEU A 152 -3.53 7.82 -1.27
N LEU A 153 -4.59 7.37 -0.60
CA LEU A 153 -4.58 7.22 0.86
C LEU A 153 -3.55 6.16 1.29
N ALA A 154 -3.48 5.03 0.58
CA ALA A 154 -2.49 3.98 0.82
C ALA A 154 -1.05 4.48 0.60
N PHE A 155 -0.81 5.26 -0.45
CA PHE A 155 0.50 5.87 -0.72
C PHE A 155 0.92 6.82 0.41
N ALA A 156 0.05 7.75 0.82
CA ALA A 156 0.33 8.66 1.93
C ALA A 156 0.57 7.90 3.25
N ARG A 157 -0.20 6.84 3.52
CA ARG A 157 -0.02 5.97 4.69
C ARG A 157 1.29 5.19 4.64
N ALA A 158 1.70 4.71 3.45
CA ALA A 158 2.95 3.98 3.24
C ALA A 158 4.19 4.86 3.47
N LEU A 159 4.14 6.16 3.12
CA LEU A 159 5.22 7.12 3.41
C LEU A 159 5.52 7.25 4.90
N GLY A 160 4.48 7.16 5.74
CA GLY A 160 4.59 7.24 7.18
C GLY A 160 4.73 5.87 7.87
N GLU A 161 4.94 4.77 7.11
CA GLU A 161 5.09 3.46 7.73
C GLU A 161 6.43 3.36 8.46
N PHE A 162 6.35 2.90 9.71
CA PHE A 162 7.51 2.82 10.60
C PHE A 162 7.61 1.44 11.25
N GLY A 163 6.62 1.05 12.04
CA GLY A 163 6.71 -0.09 12.95
C GLY A 163 6.91 -1.42 12.23
N ALA A 164 6.12 -1.71 11.20
CA ALA A 164 6.26 -2.94 10.44
C ALA A 164 7.54 -2.94 9.59
N THR A 165 7.92 -1.78 9.04
CA THR A 165 9.16 -1.62 8.28
C THR A 165 10.39 -1.85 9.16
N LEU A 166 10.44 -1.25 10.36
CA LEU A 166 11.55 -1.43 11.29
C LEU A 166 11.72 -2.91 11.69
N MET A 167 10.62 -3.62 11.91
CA MET A 167 10.67 -5.05 12.32
C MET A 167 11.23 -5.96 11.23
N ILE A 168 10.91 -5.74 9.95
CA ILE A 168 11.32 -6.64 8.87
C ILE A 168 12.57 -6.17 8.13
N ALA A 169 12.73 -4.86 7.93
CA ALA A 169 13.83 -4.29 7.16
C ALA A 169 14.95 -3.73 8.04
N GLY A 170 14.69 -3.51 9.33
CA GLY A 170 15.64 -2.89 10.25
C GLY A 170 15.91 -1.42 9.90
N SER A 171 17.03 -0.91 10.43
CA SER A 171 17.53 0.43 10.12
C SER A 171 18.99 0.33 9.66
N ILE A 172 19.19 0.20 8.36
CA ILE A 172 20.51 0.17 7.74
C ILE A 172 20.68 1.45 6.94
N PRO A 173 21.64 2.35 7.29
CA PRO A 173 21.86 3.59 6.58
C PRO A 173 22.03 3.36 5.07
N ASN A 174 21.37 4.20 4.27
CA ASN A 174 21.37 4.15 2.80
C ASN A 174 20.77 2.88 2.16
N GLN A 175 20.25 1.91 2.94
CA GLN A 175 19.68 0.67 2.41
C GLN A 175 18.22 0.46 2.80
N THR A 176 17.90 0.56 4.10
CA THR A 176 16.54 0.29 4.60
C THR A 176 16.00 1.39 5.51
N GLN A 177 16.82 2.37 5.85
CA GLN A 177 16.47 3.50 6.70
C GLN A 177 15.53 4.47 5.98
N THR A 178 14.23 4.31 6.20
CA THR A 178 13.20 5.21 5.67
C THR A 178 13.16 6.53 6.43
N LEU A 179 12.47 7.53 5.89
CA LEU A 179 12.35 8.85 6.51
C LEU A 179 11.71 8.76 7.92
N SER A 180 10.71 7.90 8.11
CA SER A 180 10.07 7.67 9.41
C SER A 180 11.03 7.04 10.42
N ILE A 181 11.90 6.12 9.98
CA ILE A 181 12.95 5.53 10.82
C ILE A 181 13.99 6.58 11.17
N THR A 182 14.41 7.42 10.23
CA THR A 182 15.36 8.51 10.49
C THR A 182 14.83 9.53 11.51
N VAL A 183 13.53 9.86 11.45
CA VAL A 183 12.88 10.71 12.48
C VAL A 183 13.00 10.06 13.87
N TYR A 184 12.65 8.78 13.94
CA TYR A 184 12.71 8.04 15.20
C TYR A 184 14.14 8.02 15.80
N GLU A 185 15.15 7.75 14.98
CA GLU A 185 16.54 7.74 15.42
C GLU A 185 17.06 9.10 15.84
N ALA A 186 16.67 10.17 15.14
CA ALA A 186 17.00 11.54 15.53
C ALA A 186 16.44 11.87 16.91
N VAL A 187 15.19 11.50 17.19
CA VAL A 187 14.56 11.66 18.51
C VAL A 187 15.30 10.84 19.58
N GLN A 188 15.66 9.58 19.28
CA GLN A 188 16.41 8.73 20.23
C GLN A 188 17.82 9.26 20.52
N ALA A 189 18.44 9.90 19.54
CA ALA A 189 19.75 10.54 19.69
C ALA A 189 19.68 11.90 20.40
N GLY A 190 18.48 12.43 20.69
CA GLY A 190 18.29 13.75 21.29
C GLY A 190 18.56 14.92 20.33
N ASP A 191 18.61 14.67 19.01
CA ASP A 191 18.75 15.71 17.98
C ASP A 191 17.38 16.26 17.58
N ASP A 192 16.79 17.05 18.45
CA ASP A 192 15.47 17.67 18.22
C ASP A 192 15.46 18.58 16.98
N ALA A 193 16.59 19.19 16.65
CA ALA A 193 16.70 20.09 15.51
C ALA A 193 16.60 19.30 14.18
N LEU A 194 17.24 18.14 14.11
CA LEU A 194 17.12 17.23 12.95
C LEU A 194 15.71 16.62 12.89
N ALA A 195 15.21 16.10 14.00
CA ALA A 195 13.88 15.50 14.10
C ALA A 195 12.80 16.47 13.61
N THR A 196 12.82 17.73 14.08
CA THR A 196 11.86 18.77 13.66
C THR A 196 11.90 19.02 12.15
N LYS A 197 13.09 19.12 11.54
CA LYS A 197 13.24 19.33 10.08
C LYS A 197 12.68 18.15 9.28
N LEU A 198 12.96 16.94 9.73
CA LEU A 198 12.45 15.71 9.09
C LEU A 198 10.93 15.61 9.17
N VAL A 199 10.35 15.95 10.33
CA VAL A 199 8.90 15.98 10.53
C VAL A 199 8.23 17.01 9.62
N ILE A 200 8.80 18.22 9.50
CA ILE A 200 8.29 19.24 8.57
C ILE A 200 8.36 18.74 7.14
N LEU A 201 9.47 18.11 6.74
CA LEU A 201 9.66 17.57 5.39
C LEU A 201 8.61 16.49 5.07
N ILE A 202 8.44 15.48 5.93
CA ILE A 202 7.47 14.41 5.70
C ILE A 202 6.04 14.97 5.65
N SER A 203 5.72 15.91 6.54
CA SER A 203 4.41 16.57 6.56
C SER A 203 4.14 17.34 5.27
N ALA A 204 5.14 18.09 4.77
CA ALA A 204 5.03 18.81 3.50
C ALA A 204 4.82 17.87 2.32
N VAL A 205 5.56 16.75 2.27
CA VAL A 205 5.39 15.72 1.23
C VAL A 205 3.99 15.09 1.30
N CYS A 206 3.51 14.73 2.49
CA CYS A 206 2.17 14.17 2.66
C CYS A 206 1.07 15.17 2.23
N VAL A 207 1.20 16.44 2.64
CA VAL A 207 0.25 17.50 2.23
C VAL A 207 0.27 17.69 0.72
N ALA A 208 1.45 17.75 0.10
CA ALA A 208 1.59 17.91 -1.35
C ALA A 208 0.93 16.73 -2.11
N VAL A 209 1.13 15.49 -1.64
CA VAL A 209 0.50 14.29 -2.19
C VAL A 209 -1.01 14.39 -2.06
N LEU A 210 -1.55 14.62 -0.87
CA LEU A 210 -2.99 14.69 -0.62
C LEU A 210 -3.65 15.86 -1.37
N TRP A 211 -2.98 16.98 -1.48
CA TRP A 211 -3.47 18.14 -2.25
C TRP A 211 -3.54 17.84 -3.74
N SER A 212 -2.49 17.22 -4.31
CA SER A 212 -2.46 16.79 -5.71
C SER A 212 -3.59 15.84 -6.05
N VAL A 213 -3.90 14.95 -5.13
CA VAL A 213 -5.02 14.01 -5.21
C VAL A 213 -6.35 14.72 -5.31
N ASN A 214 -6.62 15.61 -4.37
CA ASN A 214 -7.88 16.36 -4.34
C ASN A 214 -8.05 17.23 -5.60
N HIS A 215 -6.95 17.77 -6.12
CA HIS A 215 -6.97 18.56 -7.32
C HIS A 215 -7.30 17.71 -8.57
N LEU A 216 -6.67 16.54 -8.70
CA LEU A 216 -6.93 15.60 -9.81
C LEU A 216 -8.35 15.02 -9.77
N ALA A 217 -8.87 14.75 -8.57
CA ALA A 217 -10.24 14.28 -8.40
C ALA A 217 -11.29 15.34 -8.83
N LYS A 218 -11.06 16.62 -8.48
CA LYS A 218 -11.96 17.73 -8.80
C LYS A 218 -11.88 18.21 -10.25
N ALA A 219 -10.74 18.13 -10.90
CA ALA A 219 -10.55 18.62 -12.27
C ALA A 219 -11.46 17.93 -13.30
N LYS A 220 -11.96 16.73 -12.98
CA LYS A 220 -12.83 15.93 -13.87
C LYS A 220 -14.33 16.09 -13.62
N ASP A 221 -14.74 16.79 -12.55
CA ASP A 221 -16.15 17.13 -12.32
C ASP A 221 -16.62 18.34 -13.17
N LYS A 222 -15.67 18.99 -13.88
CA LYS A 222 -15.94 20.17 -14.73
C LYS A 222 -15.87 19.89 -16.23
N ALA A 223 -15.60 18.64 -16.63
CA ALA A 223 -15.58 18.19 -18.03
C ALA A 223 -16.71 17.19 -18.29
#